data_253b156e746e33ce03a7ae48048e488d
#
_entry.id   253b156e746e33ce03a7ae48048e488d
#
_cell.length_a   1.000
_cell.length_b   1.000
_cell.length_c   1.000
_cell.angle_alpha   90.00
_cell.angle_beta   90.00
_cell.angle_gamma   90.00
#
_symmetry.space_group_name_H-M   'P 1'
#
loop_
_entity.id
_entity.type
_entity.pdbx_description
1 polymer ?
#
loop_
_entity_poly.entity_id
_entity_poly.type
_entity_poly.pdbx_seq_one_letter_code
_entity_poly.pdbx_strand_id
1 'polypeptide(L)'
;MSQAHFRLYHKDVVFATLIPAEEWLYDWYARCGYTQHITCTPPPADVDSMDFDTFDRWQRSKPCIVLHDKEGFDIVKEDFRIAQAIDPDAKRQQNDISSMIRIINAEMALTLYAGCHPEKEENIRVYNDSDIPMNNIYFCIKKGKVTRTNYPLPDTRSLTIQELADYIFADDTLLMTLMLN
;
A
#
# COMPACT_ATOMS: atom_id res chain seq x y z
N MET A 1 -18.30 -0.44 -0.04
CA MET A 1 -16.89 -0.54 0.39
C MET A 1 -16.76 -1.24 1.74
N SER A 2 -17.47 -0.84 2.80
CA SER A 2 -17.33 -1.40 4.18
C SER A 2 -17.38 -2.92 4.26
N GLN A 3 -18.30 -3.59 3.56
CA GLN A 3 -18.34 -5.07 3.53
C GLN A 3 -17.10 -5.69 2.88
N ALA A 4 -16.52 -5.04 1.86
CA ALA A 4 -15.30 -5.52 1.22
C ALA A 4 -14.11 -5.38 2.18
N HIS A 5 -13.95 -4.21 2.81
CA HIS A 5 -12.89 -3.95 3.79
C HIS A 5 -12.98 -4.92 4.98
N PHE A 6 -14.19 -5.17 5.50
CA PHE A 6 -14.40 -6.13 6.58
C PHE A 6 -14.01 -7.55 6.18
N ARG A 7 -14.34 -7.99 4.95
CA ARG A 7 -13.91 -9.30 4.43
C ARG A 7 -12.40 -9.41 4.26
N LEU A 8 -11.75 -8.34 3.80
CA LEU A 8 -10.29 -8.28 3.66
C LEU A 8 -9.61 -8.38 5.02
N TYR A 9 -10.14 -7.68 6.05
CA TYR A 9 -9.65 -7.77 7.42
C TYR A 9 -9.64 -9.22 7.94
N HIS A 10 -10.73 -9.97 7.72
CA HIS A 10 -10.83 -11.38 8.13
C HIS A 10 -10.00 -12.36 7.28
N LYS A 11 -9.38 -11.87 6.23
CA LYS A 11 -8.41 -12.62 5.41
C LYS A 11 -6.96 -12.19 5.68
N ASP A 12 -6.72 -11.48 6.79
CA ASP A 12 -5.41 -10.98 7.19
C ASP A 12 -4.73 -10.11 6.12
N VAL A 13 -5.52 -9.42 5.29
CA VAL A 13 -5.00 -8.45 4.33
C VAL A 13 -4.54 -7.20 5.09
N VAL A 14 -3.32 -6.76 4.85
CA VAL A 14 -2.74 -5.60 5.55
C VAL A 14 -3.16 -4.30 4.89
N PHE A 15 -3.09 -4.22 3.56
CA PHE A 15 -3.36 -3.03 2.76
C PHE A 15 -4.31 -3.35 1.61
N ALA A 16 -5.11 -2.38 1.21
CA ALA A 16 -5.85 -2.38 -0.04
C ALA A 16 -5.36 -1.20 -0.89
N THR A 17 -5.10 -1.44 -2.17
CA THR A 17 -4.63 -0.43 -3.11
C THR A 17 -5.58 -0.34 -4.29
N LEU A 18 -5.68 0.85 -4.89
CA LEU A 18 -6.45 1.07 -6.11
C LEU A 18 -5.92 2.28 -6.88
N ILE A 19 -6.24 2.33 -8.16
CA ILE A 19 -6.04 3.48 -9.02
C ILE A 19 -7.42 4.02 -9.36
N PRO A 20 -7.80 5.24 -8.93
CA PRO A 20 -9.05 5.85 -9.34
C PRO A 20 -9.08 6.08 -10.86
N ALA A 21 -10.14 5.64 -11.53
CA ALA A 21 -10.28 5.82 -12.97
C ALA A 21 -10.59 7.28 -13.38
N GLU A 22 -11.10 8.08 -12.44
CA GLU A 22 -11.48 9.47 -12.67
C GLU A 22 -11.13 10.33 -11.46
N GLU A 23 -10.86 11.62 -11.69
CA GLU A 23 -10.38 12.55 -10.65
C GLU A 23 -11.34 12.66 -9.45
N TRP A 24 -12.64 12.72 -9.68
CA TRP A 24 -13.63 12.83 -8.60
C TRP A 24 -13.67 11.59 -7.67
N LEU A 25 -13.16 10.45 -8.13
CA LEU A 25 -13.09 9.22 -7.33
C LEU A 25 -12.05 9.31 -6.22
N TYR A 26 -11.03 10.17 -6.35
CA TYR A 26 -10.06 10.39 -5.26
C TYR A 26 -10.75 10.88 -3.99
N ASP A 27 -11.63 11.87 -4.10
CA ASP A 27 -12.39 12.36 -2.96
C ASP A 27 -13.37 11.33 -2.39
N TRP A 28 -13.92 10.49 -3.28
CA TRP A 28 -14.82 9.43 -2.84
C TRP A 28 -14.08 8.34 -2.06
N TYR A 29 -12.93 7.88 -2.57
CA TYR A 29 -12.10 6.90 -1.88
C TYR A 29 -11.46 7.46 -0.62
N ALA A 30 -11.09 8.74 -0.60
CA ALA A 30 -10.59 9.39 0.60
C ALA A 30 -11.62 9.28 1.76
N ARG A 31 -12.92 9.49 1.48
CA ARG A 31 -14.00 9.28 2.46
C ARG A 31 -14.15 7.83 2.92
N CYS A 32 -13.62 6.87 2.13
CA CYS A 32 -13.54 5.46 2.50
C CYS A 32 -12.23 5.10 3.22
N GLY A 33 -11.41 6.08 3.61
CA GLY A 33 -10.17 5.87 4.37
C GLY A 33 -8.93 5.59 3.51
N TYR A 34 -8.97 5.85 2.21
CA TYR A 34 -7.80 5.77 1.34
C TYR A 34 -7.02 7.08 1.34
N THR A 35 -5.71 7.00 1.11
CA THR A 35 -4.81 8.14 0.96
C THR A 35 -3.83 7.90 -0.20
N GLN A 36 -3.22 8.98 -0.71
CA GLN A 36 -2.35 8.95 -1.89
C GLN A 36 -0.88 8.77 -1.46
N HIS A 37 -0.39 7.52 -1.42
CA HIS A 37 1.00 7.20 -1.08
C HIS A 37 1.66 6.21 -2.03
N ILE A 38 1.04 5.94 -3.19
CA ILE A 38 1.59 5.00 -4.15
C ILE A 38 1.93 5.75 -5.42
N THR A 39 3.19 5.63 -5.84
CA THR A 39 3.63 6.07 -7.16
C THR A 39 3.70 4.87 -8.08
N CYS A 40 3.06 4.96 -9.23
CA CYS A 40 3.18 3.94 -10.25
C CYS A 40 4.52 4.07 -10.97
N THR A 41 5.24 2.95 -11.12
CA THR A 41 6.49 2.89 -11.89
C THR A 41 6.31 1.98 -13.09
N PRO A 42 6.81 2.36 -14.28
CA PRO A 42 6.76 1.47 -15.43
C PRO A 42 7.62 0.21 -15.16
N PRO A 43 7.24 -0.94 -15.74
CA PRO A 43 8.10 -2.11 -15.72
C PRO A 43 9.42 -1.85 -16.46
N PRO A 44 10.46 -2.68 -16.28
CA PRO A 44 11.68 -2.60 -17.06
C PRO A 44 11.41 -2.59 -18.57
N ALA A 45 12.19 -1.83 -19.33
CA ALA A 45 12.00 -1.71 -20.78
C ALA A 45 12.14 -3.04 -21.53
N ASP A 46 12.86 -3.98 -20.96
CA ASP A 46 13.12 -5.34 -21.46
C ASP A 46 12.26 -6.42 -20.78
N VAL A 47 11.20 -6.03 -20.05
CA VAL A 47 10.36 -6.95 -19.30
C VAL A 47 9.80 -8.09 -20.14
N ASP A 48 9.53 -7.85 -21.42
CA ASP A 48 9.02 -8.87 -22.34
C ASP A 48 9.98 -10.03 -22.54
N SER A 49 11.28 -9.77 -22.52
CA SER A 49 12.35 -10.77 -22.65
C SER A 49 12.79 -11.37 -21.34
N MET A 50 12.37 -10.82 -20.19
CA MET A 50 12.76 -11.31 -18.87
C MET A 50 12.08 -12.64 -18.52
N ASP A 51 12.78 -13.47 -17.73
CA ASP A 51 12.18 -14.53 -16.94
C ASP A 51 11.69 -13.99 -15.58
N PHE A 52 10.87 -14.79 -14.90
CA PHE A 52 10.32 -14.38 -13.60
C PHE A 52 11.41 -14.17 -12.55
N ASP A 53 12.45 -14.97 -12.52
CA ASP A 53 13.52 -14.87 -11.50
C ASP A 53 14.31 -13.55 -11.65
N THR A 54 14.50 -13.09 -12.89
CA THR A 54 15.14 -11.80 -13.17
C THR A 54 14.23 -10.65 -12.79
N PHE A 55 12.93 -10.73 -13.11
CA PHE A 55 11.94 -9.75 -12.71
C PHE A 55 11.77 -9.70 -11.18
N ASP A 56 11.72 -10.84 -10.50
CA ASP A 56 11.61 -10.89 -9.03
C ASP A 56 12.83 -10.26 -8.35
N ARG A 57 14.04 -10.48 -8.86
CA ARG A 57 15.24 -9.77 -8.37
C ARG A 57 15.18 -8.27 -8.61
N TRP A 58 14.64 -7.83 -9.76
CA TRP A 58 14.47 -6.41 -10.05
C TRP A 58 13.47 -5.76 -9.08
N GLN A 59 12.28 -6.34 -8.91
CA GLN A 59 11.29 -5.77 -7.99
C GLN A 59 11.80 -5.74 -6.54
N ARG A 60 12.50 -6.78 -6.07
CA ARG A 60 13.09 -6.82 -4.73
C ARG A 60 14.28 -5.88 -4.53
N SER A 61 14.85 -5.35 -5.60
CA SER A 61 15.89 -4.31 -5.52
C SER A 61 15.35 -2.92 -5.24
N LYS A 62 14.02 -2.73 -5.29
CA LYS A 62 13.36 -1.45 -5.04
C LYS A 62 12.96 -1.36 -3.57
N PRO A 63 13.13 -0.21 -2.93
CA PRO A 63 12.52 0.03 -1.62
C PRO A 63 11.01 0.08 -1.80
N CYS A 64 10.26 -0.49 -0.88
CA CYS A 64 8.80 -0.36 -0.82
C CYS A 64 8.07 -0.55 -2.16
N ILE A 65 8.13 -1.75 -2.76
CA ILE A 65 7.39 -2.08 -3.98
C ILE A 65 6.32 -3.14 -3.71
N VAL A 66 5.19 -3.06 -4.40
CA VAL A 66 4.22 -4.15 -4.46
C VAL A 66 4.79 -5.28 -5.29
N LEU A 67 5.03 -6.43 -4.67
CA LEU A 67 5.58 -7.59 -5.33
C LEU A 67 4.50 -8.33 -6.14
N HIS A 68 4.84 -8.66 -7.37
CA HIS A 68 4.05 -9.55 -8.21
C HIS A 68 4.60 -10.97 -8.09
N ASP A 69 3.71 -11.94 -8.02
CA ASP A 69 4.03 -13.34 -8.22
C ASP A 69 4.15 -13.67 -9.72
N LYS A 70 4.30 -14.94 -10.05
CA LYS A 70 4.47 -15.36 -11.43
C LYS A 70 3.25 -15.05 -12.31
N GLU A 71 2.04 -15.18 -11.77
CA GLU A 71 0.81 -14.84 -12.48
C GLU A 71 0.71 -13.33 -12.73
N GLY A 72 1.02 -12.53 -11.71
CA GLY A 72 1.11 -11.07 -11.85
C GLY A 72 2.17 -10.63 -12.85
N PHE A 73 3.32 -11.31 -12.90
CA PHE A 73 4.36 -11.05 -13.90
C PHE A 73 3.90 -11.34 -15.34
N ASP A 74 3.17 -12.43 -15.55
CA ASP A 74 2.61 -12.75 -16.87
C ASP A 74 1.63 -11.68 -17.33
N ILE A 75 0.81 -11.12 -16.41
CA ILE A 75 -0.08 -9.98 -16.68
C ILE A 75 0.74 -8.73 -17.05
N VAL A 76 1.78 -8.38 -16.27
CA VAL A 76 2.66 -7.24 -16.56
C VAL A 76 3.27 -7.35 -17.95
N LYS A 77 3.68 -8.54 -18.39
CA LYS A 77 4.23 -8.76 -19.74
C LYS A 77 3.18 -8.54 -20.82
N GLU A 78 1.98 -9.06 -20.62
CA GLU A 78 0.89 -8.91 -21.60
C GLU A 78 0.49 -7.44 -21.75
N ASP A 79 0.33 -6.73 -20.65
CA ASP A 79 0.03 -5.31 -20.64
C ASP A 79 1.13 -4.49 -21.33
N PHE A 80 2.39 -4.89 -21.12
CA PHE A 80 3.52 -4.27 -21.81
C PHE A 80 3.43 -4.43 -23.33
N ARG A 81 3.10 -5.63 -23.82
CA ARG A 81 2.95 -5.90 -25.26
C ARG A 81 1.79 -5.12 -25.87
N ILE A 82 0.65 -5.09 -25.17
CA ILE A 82 -0.53 -4.33 -25.60
C ILE A 82 -0.18 -2.83 -25.72
N ALA A 83 0.44 -2.27 -24.68
CA ALA A 83 0.82 -0.86 -24.70
C ALA A 83 1.81 -0.53 -25.83
N GLN A 84 2.79 -1.39 -26.11
CA GLN A 84 3.70 -1.22 -27.24
C GLN A 84 3.01 -1.34 -28.61
N ALA A 85 2.00 -2.19 -28.71
CA ALA A 85 1.24 -2.34 -29.95
C ALA A 85 0.37 -1.11 -30.26
N ILE A 86 -0.12 -0.42 -29.21
CA ILE A 86 -0.94 0.80 -29.34
C ILE A 86 -0.06 2.01 -29.67
N ASP A 87 1.05 2.20 -28.96
CA ASP A 87 1.98 3.31 -29.16
C ASP A 87 3.44 2.83 -28.98
N PRO A 88 4.11 2.42 -30.08
CA PRO A 88 5.49 1.96 -30.05
C PRO A 88 6.49 3.03 -29.60
N ASP A 89 6.17 4.30 -29.81
CA ASP A 89 7.02 5.46 -29.49
C ASP A 89 6.68 6.12 -28.15
N ALA A 90 5.66 5.63 -27.46
CA ALA A 90 5.31 6.13 -26.13
C ALA A 90 6.54 6.01 -25.22
N LYS A 91 7.20 7.14 -25.02
CA LYS A 91 8.18 7.26 -23.94
C LYS A 91 7.38 7.05 -22.67
N ARG A 92 7.55 5.88 -22.07
CA ARG A 92 6.95 5.55 -20.77
C ARG A 92 7.48 6.56 -19.75
N GLN A 93 6.78 7.65 -19.65
CA GLN A 93 6.96 8.59 -18.58
C GLN A 93 6.54 7.86 -17.33
N GLN A 94 7.32 8.00 -16.28
CA GLN A 94 6.87 7.77 -14.94
C GLN A 94 5.65 8.71 -14.78
N ASN A 95 4.48 8.19 -15.09
CA ASN A 95 3.27 8.96 -14.93
C ASN A 95 3.10 9.13 -13.43
N ASP A 96 2.95 10.37 -12.98
CA ASP A 96 2.55 10.73 -11.62
C ASP A 96 1.10 10.27 -11.33
N ILE A 97 0.75 9.06 -11.77
CA ILE A 97 -0.52 8.45 -11.43
C ILE A 97 -0.44 8.10 -9.97
N SER A 98 -1.08 8.93 -9.20
CA SER A 98 -1.21 8.75 -7.77
C SER A 98 -2.21 7.62 -7.49
N SER A 99 -1.71 6.47 -7.11
CA SER A 99 -2.55 5.39 -6.59
C SER A 99 -2.87 5.65 -5.13
N MET A 100 -3.97 5.08 -4.67
CA MET A 100 -4.42 5.22 -3.29
C MET A 100 -4.25 3.93 -2.52
N ILE A 101 -3.94 4.05 -1.23
CA ILE A 101 -3.79 2.94 -0.28
C ILE A 101 -4.70 3.15 0.93
N ARG A 102 -5.23 2.07 1.45
CA ARG A 102 -5.93 2.01 2.74
C ARG A 102 -5.31 0.91 3.60
N ILE A 103 -5.10 1.20 4.87
CA ILE A 103 -4.78 0.19 5.86
C ILE A 103 -6.05 -0.59 6.19
N ILE A 104 -6.00 -1.91 6.03
CA ILE A 104 -7.10 -2.83 6.37
C ILE A 104 -6.90 -3.37 7.77
N ASN A 105 -5.69 -3.81 8.12
CA ASN A 105 -5.35 -4.32 9.44
C ASN A 105 -4.27 -3.45 10.08
N ALA A 106 -4.67 -2.57 11.00
CA ALA A 106 -3.77 -1.62 11.64
C ALA A 106 -2.70 -2.30 12.50
N GLU A 107 -3.03 -3.41 13.19
CA GLU A 107 -2.06 -4.17 14.00
C GLU A 107 -0.95 -4.76 13.13
N MET A 108 -1.32 -5.38 12.01
CA MET A 108 -0.34 -5.96 11.08
C MET A 108 0.49 -4.88 10.39
N ALA A 109 -0.13 -3.78 9.97
CA ALA A 109 0.58 -2.65 9.37
C ALA A 109 1.62 -2.05 10.31
N LEU A 110 1.23 -1.80 11.57
CA LEU A 110 2.15 -1.32 12.61
C LEU A 110 3.22 -2.35 12.96
N THR A 111 2.90 -3.66 12.91
CA THR A 111 3.90 -4.72 13.14
C THR A 111 4.98 -4.72 12.07
N LEU A 112 4.60 -4.56 10.80
CA LEU A 112 5.56 -4.42 9.69
C LEU A 112 6.41 -3.16 9.88
N TYR A 113 5.76 -2.02 10.16
CA TYR A 113 6.44 -0.75 10.41
C TYR A 113 7.46 -0.86 11.57
N ALA A 114 7.04 -1.39 12.72
CA ALA A 114 7.90 -1.56 13.87
C ALA A 114 9.10 -2.49 13.60
N GLY A 115 8.89 -3.52 12.78
CA GLY A 115 9.96 -4.42 12.34
C GLY A 115 11.05 -3.71 11.51
N CYS A 116 10.64 -2.73 10.70
CA CYS A 116 11.56 -1.89 9.92
C CYS A 116 12.21 -0.77 10.76
N HIS A 117 11.56 -0.36 11.86
CA HIS A 117 11.98 0.74 12.73
C HIS A 117 12.09 0.30 14.20
N PRO A 118 13.01 -0.62 14.53
CA PRO A 118 13.09 -1.20 15.87
C PRO A 118 13.48 -0.19 16.97
N GLU A 119 14.03 0.96 16.59
CA GLU A 119 14.40 2.07 17.48
C GLU A 119 13.18 2.90 17.91
N LYS A 120 12.05 2.83 17.20
CA LYS A 120 10.85 3.59 17.51
C LYS A 120 10.19 3.05 18.78
N GLU A 121 9.89 3.96 19.71
CA GLU A 121 9.08 3.69 20.91
C GLU A 121 8.00 4.74 21.00
N GLU A 122 6.74 4.34 20.81
CA GLU A 122 5.60 5.25 20.89
C GLU A 122 4.27 4.52 21.12
N ASN A 123 3.28 5.29 21.56
CA ASN A 123 1.91 4.82 21.75
C ASN A 123 1.00 5.48 20.72
N ILE A 124 0.25 4.67 19.98
CA ILE A 124 -0.67 5.11 18.93
C ILE A 124 -2.09 4.65 19.29
N ARG A 125 -3.05 5.54 19.14
CA ARG A 125 -4.46 5.20 19.11
C ARG A 125 -4.98 5.35 17.70
N VAL A 126 -5.51 4.30 17.12
CA VAL A 126 -6.33 4.39 15.90
C VAL A 126 -7.77 4.65 16.32
N TYR A 127 -8.44 5.56 15.63
CA TYR A 127 -9.83 5.90 15.93
C TYR A 127 -10.61 6.25 14.66
N ASN A 128 -11.94 6.19 14.77
CA ASN A 128 -12.88 6.59 13.73
C ASN A 128 -12.81 5.77 12.42
N ASP A 129 -12.31 4.53 12.47
CA ASP A 129 -12.49 3.59 11.37
C ASP A 129 -13.88 2.95 11.46
N SER A 130 -14.84 3.50 10.72
CA SER A 130 -16.22 3.02 10.69
C SER A 130 -16.38 1.71 9.94
N ASP A 131 -15.50 1.43 8.98
CA ASP A 131 -15.56 0.24 8.14
C ASP A 131 -15.00 -0.99 8.85
N ILE A 132 -13.98 -0.78 9.70
CA ILE A 132 -13.31 -1.84 10.46
C ILE A 132 -13.15 -1.38 11.93
N PRO A 133 -14.20 -1.47 12.74
CA PRO A 133 -14.15 -1.03 14.14
C PRO A 133 -13.07 -1.69 14.98
N MET A 134 -12.58 -2.89 14.58
CA MET A 134 -11.49 -3.59 15.23
C MET A 134 -10.15 -2.86 15.18
N ASN A 135 -9.99 -1.91 14.23
CA ASN A 135 -8.82 -1.04 14.17
C ASN A 135 -8.84 0.06 15.26
N ASN A 136 -10.02 0.41 15.81
CA ASN A 136 -10.18 1.49 16.79
C ASN A 136 -9.70 1.07 18.19
N ILE A 137 -8.37 1.03 18.38
CA ILE A 137 -7.73 0.50 19.58
C ILE A 137 -6.39 1.22 19.82
N TYR A 138 -5.79 1.00 20.98
CA TYR A 138 -4.47 1.50 21.35
C TYR A 138 -3.38 0.47 21.03
N PHE A 139 -2.25 0.96 20.53
CA PHE A 139 -1.06 0.19 20.21
C PHE A 139 0.15 0.78 20.93
N CYS A 140 0.99 -0.07 21.51
CA CYS A 140 2.30 0.29 22.01
C CYS A 140 3.36 -0.32 21.09
N ILE A 141 4.18 0.53 20.49
CA ILE A 141 5.34 0.16 19.66
C ILE A 141 6.57 0.25 20.54
N LYS A 142 7.30 -0.84 20.65
CA LYS A 142 8.55 -0.88 21.43
C LYS A 142 9.46 -2.02 20.98
N LYS A 143 10.73 -1.67 20.72
CA LYS A 143 11.78 -2.65 20.32
C LYS A 143 11.37 -3.54 19.16
N GLY A 144 10.80 -2.93 18.11
CA GLY A 144 10.36 -3.64 16.90
C GLY A 144 9.13 -4.52 17.09
N LYS A 145 8.39 -4.37 18.19
CA LYS A 145 7.17 -5.14 18.48
C LYS A 145 5.99 -4.22 18.71
N VAL A 146 4.80 -4.73 18.39
CA VAL A 146 3.52 -4.07 18.63
C VAL A 146 2.72 -4.89 19.61
N THR A 147 2.13 -4.23 20.59
CA THR A 147 1.14 -4.80 21.49
C THR A 147 -0.10 -3.92 21.49
N ARG A 148 -1.27 -4.55 21.46
CA ARG A 148 -2.55 -3.84 21.51
C ARG A 148 -3.18 -3.89 22.89
N THR A 149 -3.92 -2.84 23.24
CA THR A 149 -4.67 -2.76 24.48
C THR A 149 -5.94 -1.94 24.31
N ASN A 150 -6.97 -2.26 25.10
CA ASN A 150 -8.20 -1.47 25.17
C ASN A 150 -8.10 -0.27 26.12
N TYR A 151 -7.00 -0.16 26.87
CA TYR A 151 -6.80 0.88 27.86
C TYR A 151 -5.96 2.03 27.28
N PRO A 152 -6.29 3.29 27.63
CA PRO A 152 -5.47 4.43 27.27
C PRO A 152 -4.03 4.27 27.74
N LEU A 153 -3.11 4.65 26.86
CA LEU A 153 -1.67 4.67 27.15
C LEU A 153 -1.22 6.13 27.34
N PRO A 154 -0.17 6.39 28.15
CA PRO A 154 0.38 7.73 28.30
C PRO A 154 0.95 8.22 26.96
N ASP A 155 1.00 9.52 26.77
CA ASP A 155 1.61 10.19 25.60
C ASP A 155 1.17 9.59 24.24
N THR A 156 -0.12 9.23 24.16
CA THR A 156 -0.70 8.55 22.98
C THR A 156 -0.94 9.55 21.85
N ARG A 157 -0.38 9.28 20.68
CA ARG A 157 -0.72 9.92 19.41
C ARG A 157 -2.02 9.31 18.85
N SER A 158 -3.04 10.13 18.64
CA SER A 158 -4.31 9.67 18.06
C SER A 158 -4.31 9.92 16.56
N LEU A 159 -4.60 8.88 15.77
CA LEU A 159 -4.59 8.89 14.31
C LEU A 159 -5.86 8.24 13.76
N THR A 160 -6.46 8.84 12.76
CA THR A 160 -7.42 8.15 11.89
C THR A 160 -6.69 7.09 11.07
N ILE A 161 -7.45 6.23 10.37
CA ILE A 161 -6.82 5.19 9.53
C ILE A 161 -6.02 5.79 8.35
N GLN A 162 -6.42 6.96 7.86
CA GLN A 162 -5.70 7.71 6.83
C GLN A 162 -4.40 8.30 7.39
N GLU A 163 -4.49 9.01 8.53
CA GLU A 163 -3.31 9.58 9.21
C GLU A 163 -2.32 8.49 9.63
N LEU A 164 -2.80 7.28 9.91
CA LEU A 164 -1.93 6.14 10.16
C LEU A 164 -1.19 5.71 8.89
N ALA A 165 -1.85 5.72 7.73
CA ALA A 165 -1.18 5.46 6.46
C ALA A 165 -0.14 6.55 6.15
N ASP A 166 -0.52 7.83 6.33
CA ASP A 166 0.41 8.96 6.19
C ASP A 166 1.62 8.82 7.12
N TYR A 167 1.39 8.36 8.35
CA TYR A 167 2.46 8.12 9.32
C TYR A 167 3.41 6.98 8.92
N ILE A 168 2.85 5.85 8.44
CA ILE A 168 3.65 4.67 8.05
C ILE A 168 4.47 4.94 6.79
N PHE A 169 3.91 5.68 5.83
CA PHE A 169 4.53 5.95 4.53
C PHE A 169 5.14 7.37 4.44
N ALA A 170 5.34 8.08 5.57
CA ALA A 170 5.84 9.46 5.59
C ALA A 170 7.19 9.63 4.87
N ASP A 171 8.08 8.66 5.03
CA ASP A 171 9.45 8.69 4.50
C ASP A 171 9.63 7.84 3.23
N ASP A 172 8.64 6.97 2.90
CA ASP A 172 8.75 5.99 1.82
C ASP A 172 7.48 5.99 0.94
N THR A 173 7.59 6.42 -0.29
CA THR A 173 6.53 6.23 -1.27
C THR A 173 6.50 4.77 -1.72
N LEU A 174 5.37 4.10 -1.53
CA LEU A 174 5.16 2.74 -2.02
C LEU A 174 5.14 2.74 -3.56
N LEU A 175 5.98 1.92 -4.17
CA LEU A 175 6.01 1.75 -5.62
C LEU A 175 5.09 0.62 -6.06
N MET A 176 4.38 0.82 -7.15
CA MET A 176 3.58 -0.21 -7.80
C MET A 176 3.89 -0.24 -9.29
N THR A 177 4.18 -1.42 -9.82
CA THR A 177 4.32 -1.58 -11.27
C THR A 177 2.94 -1.44 -11.91
N LEU A 178 2.82 -0.53 -12.88
CA LEU A 178 1.58 -0.35 -13.64
C LEU A 178 1.22 -1.63 -14.39
N MET A 179 -0.05 -2.02 -14.24
CA MET A 179 -0.71 -3.08 -15.01
C MET A 179 -1.71 -2.43 -15.94
N LEU A 180 -1.73 -1.53 -16.63
CA LEU A 180 -2.58 -0.79 -17.56
C LEU A 180 -2.82 0.69 -17.21
N ASN A 181 -2.69 1.49 -18.23
CA ASN A 181 -3.42 2.75 -18.43
C ASN A 181 -4.52 2.51 -19.46
#